data_60adffd2616d0e5b4190c422ccef0fbc
#
_entry.id   60adffd2616d0e5b4190c422ccef0fbc
#
_cell.length_a   1.000
_cell.length_b   1.000
_cell.length_c   1.000
_cell.angle_alpha   90.00
_cell.angle_beta   90.00
_cell.angle_gamma   90.00
#
_symmetry.space_group_name_H-M   'P 1'
#
loop_
_entity.id
_entity.type
_entity.pdbx_description
1 polymer ?
#
loop_
_entity_poly.entity_id
_entity_poly.type
_entity_poly.pdbx_seq_one_letter_code
_entity_poly.pdbx_strand_id
1 'polypeptide(L)'
;MRHLLIPTAAAAVLFAAPAHADVLQSRLLAGMQAARATAFAFQQTIVVETTGQARRTIVERYDPRRPAAERWTLVSVDGKAPTAKDIAKAREGKKKPGSYGDLADWFGTPARRVEAPAGYAAYHFDRLPAGELKIGNHDASADTAADVLVNTKGATPFVERVRFTSTKGFRMMLVASVKRIDSSSRYVAAPGIGIVPESFAMAMTGSMMGKSGELKTNVTFSGYQPVK
;
A
#
# COMPACT_ATOMS: atom_id res chain seq x y z
N MET A 1 -25.81 -15.57 68.78
CA MET A 1 -24.50 -15.52 68.11
C MET A 1 -24.69 -15.70 66.59
N ARG A 2 -24.56 -14.62 65.78
CA ARG A 2 -24.71 -14.63 64.33
C ARG A 2 -23.30 -14.44 63.73
N HIS A 3 -22.79 -15.46 63.07
CA HIS A 3 -21.52 -15.39 62.37
C HIS A 3 -21.73 -14.73 61.00
N LEU A 4 -21.06 -13.57 60.81
CA LEU A 4 -21.01 -12.85 59.55
C LEU A 4 -19.87 -13.49 58.72
N LEU A 5 -20.21 -14.12 57.60
CA LEU A 5 -19.26 -14.59 56.57
C LEU A 5 -19.01 -13.46 55.60
N ILE A 6 -17.76 -12.97 55.55
CA ILE A 6 -17.30 -11.97 54.56
C ILE A 6 -16.77 -12.73 53.34
N PRO A 7 -17.28 -12.53 52.11
CA PRO A 7 -16.69 -13.14 50.95
C PRO A 7 -15.45 -12.32 50.49
N THR A 8 -14.31 -12.97 50.45
CA THR A 8 -13.07 -12.43 49.91
C THR A 8 -13.12 -12.48 48.37
N ALA A 9 -13.30 -11.34 47.74
CA ALA A 9 -13.22 -11.23 46.31
C ALA A 9 -11.75 -11.26 45.87
N ALA A 10 -11.33 -12.33 45.19
CA ALA A 10 -10.02 -12.43 44.56
C ALA A 10 -10.03 -11.60 43.29
N ALA A 11 -9.34 -10.47 43.28
CA ALA A 11 -9.09 -9.67 42.08
C ALA A 11 -8.02 -10.38 41.23
N ALA A 12 -8.43 -10.95 40.09
CA ALA A 12 -7.50 -11.45 39.07
C ALA A 12 -6.86 -10.27 38.36
N VAL A 13 -5.60 -9.98 38.66
CA VAL A 13 -4.77 -9.01 37.93
C VAL A 13 -4.37 -9.66 36.61
N LEU A 14 -5.01 -9.29 35.52
CA LEU A 14 -4.58 -9.61 34.17
C LEU A 14 -3.29 -8.82 33.88
N PHE A 15 -2.15 -9.48 34.00
CA PHE A 15 -0.89 -8.97 33.49
C PHE A 15 -1.00 -8.94 31.96
N ALA A 16 -1.20 -7.75 31.37
CA ALA A 16 -0.96 -7.52 29.97
C ALA A 16 0.55 -7.76 29.72
N ALA A 17 0.89 -8.88 29.07
CA ALA A 17 2.26 -9.13 28.65
C ALA A 17 2.71 -7.96 27.77
N PRO A 18 3.93 -7.39 27.97
CA PRO A 18 4.46 -6.37 27.11
C PRO A 18 4.47 -6.94 25.68
N ALA A 19 3.95 -6.18 24.73
CA ALA A 19 3.98 -6.54 23.32
C ALA A 19 5.46 -6.54 22.89
N HIS A 20 6.12 -7.69 23.04
CA HIS A 20 7.45 -7.88 22.47
C HIS A 20 7.32 -7.67 20.96
N ALA A 21 8.10 -6.74 20.41
CA ALA A 21 8.21 -6.58 18.96
C ALA A 21 8.46 -7.97 18.36
N ASP A 22 7.56 -8.41 17.49
CA ASP A 22 7.67 -9.71 16.83
C ASP A 22 9.01 -9.73 16.07
N VAL A 23 9.85 -10.73 16.37
CA VAL A 23 11.18 -10.91 15.74
C VAL A 23 11.06 -10.92 14.22
N LEU A 24 9.99 -11.53 13.68
CA LEU A 24 9.74 -11.53 12.24
C LEU A 24 9.41 -10.12 11.73
N GLN A 25 8.58 -9.35 12.44
CA GLN A 25 8.26 -7.96 12.07
C GLN A 25 9.53 -7.10 12.04
N SER A 26 10.38 -7.22 13.05
CA SER A 26 11.67 -6.49 13.12
C SER A 26 12.61 -6.86 11.96
N ARG A 27 12.70 -8.14 11.62
CA ARG A 27 13.50 -8.63 10.50
C ARG A 27 12.98 -8.10 9.15
N LEU A 28 11.67 -8.10 8.95
CA LEU A 28 11.03 -7.54 7.76
C LEU A 28 11.29 -6.05 7.62
N LEU A 29 11.15 -5.31 8.73
CA LEU A 29 11.42 -3.87 8.76
C LEU A 29 12.87 -3.56 8.35
N ALA A 30 13.84 -4.29 8.88
CA ALA A 30 15.25 -4.15 8.48
C ALA A 30 15.45 -4.43 6.97
N GLY A 31 14.80 -5.46 6.42
CA GLY A 31 14.82 -5.76 4.99
C GLY A 31 14.22 -4.65 4.13
N MET A 32 13.10 -4.06 4.55
CA MET A 32 12.47 -2.92 3.88
C MET A 32 13.38 -1.69 3.91
N GLN A 33 14.00 -1.38 5.05
CA GLN A 33 14.94 -0.26 5.17
C GLN A 33 16.15 -0.43 4.25
N ALA A 34 16.73 -1.63 4.16
CA ALA A 34 17.80 -1.93 3.23
C ALA A 34 17.38 -1.77 1.76
N ALA A 35 16.14 -2.13 1.42
CA ALA A 35 15.60 -2.01 0.08
C ALA A 35 15.41 -0.56 -0.40
N ARG A 36 15.41 0.44 0.48
CA ARG A 36 15.34 1.88 0.11
C ARG A 36 16.50 2.35 -0.75
N ALA A 37 17.66 1.74 -0.60
CA ALA A 37 18.85 2.07 -1.38
C ALA A 37 18.84 1.46 -2.78
N THR A 38 17.93 0.52 -3.06
CA THR A 38 17.90 -0.19 -4.35
C THR A 38 17.22 0.67 -5.41
N ALA A 39 17.97 0.98 -6.47
CA ALA A 39 17.43 1.66 -7.64
C ALA A 39 17.26 0.68 -8.81
N PHE A 40 16.15 0.80 -9.51
CA PHE A 40 15.88 -0.02 -10.70
C PHE A 40 15.04 0.76 -11.71
N ALA A 41 15.25 0.46 -13.00
CA ALA A 41 14.37 0.88 -14.07
C ALA A 41 13.25 -0.15 -14.27
N PHE A 42 12.07 0.27 -14.72
CA PHE A 42 10.94 -0.61 -14.98
C PHE A 42 9.93 0.03 -15.93
N GLN A 43 9.00 -0.76 -16.40
CA GLN A 43 7.80 -0.32 -17.10
C GLN A 43 6.56 -0.57 -16.24
N GLN A 44 5.59 0.34 -16.31
CA GLN A 44 4.27 0.12 -15.71
C GLN A 44 3.19 0.27 -16.76
N THR A 45 2.15 -0.56 -16.63
CA THR A 45 0.90 -0.45 -17.38
C THR A 45 -0.21 -0.11 -16.39
N ILE A 46 -0.84 1.04 -16.58
CA ILE A 46 -1.91 1.56 -15.72
C ILE A 46 -3.22 1.44 -16.49
N VAL A 47 -4.19 0.75 -15.90
CA VAL A 47 -5.56 0.66 -16.42
C VAL A 47 -6.48 1.40 -15.47
N VAL A 48 -7.21 2.38 -15.98
CA VAL A 48 -8.17 3.19 -15.22
C VAL A 48 -9.57 2.96 -15.78
N GLU A 49 -10.50 2.63 -14.90
CA GLU A 49 -11.92 2.47 -15.19
C GLU A 49 -12.72 3.39 -14.26
N THR A 50 -13.55 4.23 -14.84
CA THR A 50 -14.41 5.17 -14.09
C THR A 50 -15.85 5.00 -14.58
N THR A 51 -16.80 4.96 -13.66
CA THR A 51 -18.23 4.84 -14.01
C THR A 51 -18.63 5.90 -15.05
N GLY A 52 -19.21 5.44 -16.16
CA GLY A 52 -19.67 6.31 -17.25
C GLY A 52 -18.56 6.89 -18.15
N GLN A 53 -17.33 6.42 -18.01
CA GLN A 53 -16.21 6.83 -18.88
C GLN A 53 -15.61 5.62 -19.59
N ALA A 54 -14.98 5.85 -20.74
CA ALA A 54 -14.21 4.82 -21.42
C ALA A 54 -13.01 4.40 -20.57
N ARG A 55 -12.72 3.11 -20.57
CA ARG A 55 -11.50 2.55 -19.97
C ARG A 55 -10.28 3.16 -20.64
N ARG A 56 -9.28 3.51 -19.83
CA ARG A 56 -8.01 4.05 -20.33
C ARG A 56 -6.85 3.12 -19.95
N THR A 57 -5.92 2.95 -20.88
CA THR A 57 -4.68 2.21 -20.67
C THR A 57 -3.49 3.13 -20.91
N ILE A 58 -2.59 3.27 -19.94
CA ILE A 58 -1.43 4.14 -20.00
C ILE A 58 -0.19 3.28 -19.75
N VAL A 59 0.79 3.36 -20.63
CA VAL A 59 2.08 2.67 -20.46
C VAL A 59 3.16 3.72 -20.23
N GLU A 60 3.93 3.53 -19.16
CA GLU A 60 5.01 4.44 -18.75
C GLU A 60 6.27 3.64 -18.42
N ARG A 61 7.42 4.27 -18.63
CA ARG A 61 8.72 3.74 -18.23
C ARG A 61 9.37 4.67 -17.22
N TYR A 62 9.97 4.11 -16.19
CA TYR A 62 10.80 4.81 -15.22
C TYR A 62 12.26 4.39 -15.38
N ASP A 63 13.17 5.36 -15.43
CA ASP A 63 14.62 5.13 -15.45
C ASP A 63 15.32 6.14 -14.53
N PRO A 64 15.80 5.71 -13.35
CA PRO A 64 16.45 6.62 -12.40
C PRO A 64 17.81 7.15 -12.86
N ARG A 65 18.43 6.59 -13.89
CA ARG A 65 19.71 7.05 -14.48
C ARG A 65 19.54 8.36 -15.23
N ARG A 66 18.31 8.70 -15.63
CA ARG A 66 18.00 9.94 -16.34
C ARG A 66 17.93 11.14 -15.38
N PRO A 67 18.09 12.36 -15.87
CA PRO A 67 17.79 13.57 -15.11
C PRO A 67 16.39 13.53 -14.51
N ALA A 68 16.19 14.09 -13.32
CA ALA A 68 14.95 13.97 -12.55
C ALA A 68 13.68 14.27 -13.36
N ALA A 69 13.71 15.30 -14.24
CA ALA A 69 12.58 15.69 -15.10
C ALA A 69 12.29 14.68 -16.22
N GLU A 70 13.23 13.77 -16.53
CA GLU A 70 13.14 12.81 -17.65
C GLU A 70 13.02 11.36 -17.18
N ARG A 71 13.03 11.11 -15.88
CA ARG A 71 12.96 9.76 -15.33
C ARG A 71 11.70 9.00 -15.74
N TRP A 72 10.60 9.72 -15.92
CA TRP A 72 9.36 9.17 -16.41
C TRP A 72 9.18 9.47 -17.90
N THR A 73 8.93 8.44 -18.70
CA THR A 73 8.60 8.52 -20.12
C THR A 73 7.23 7.90 -20.35
N LEU A 74 6.29 8.68 -20.90
CA LEU A 74 5.01 8.18 -21.37
C LEU A 74 5.23 7.44 -22.69
N VAL A 75 4.93 6.14 -22.73
CA VAL A 75 5.17 5.28 -23.90
C VAL A 75 3.94 5.22 -24.80
N SER A 76 2.75 5.00 -24.21
CA SER A 76 1.50 4.97 -24.98
C SER A 76 0.30 5.36 -24.12
N VAL A 77 -0.76 5.81 -24.79
CA VAL A 77 -2.10 6.02 -24.23
C VAL A 77 -3.09 5.30 -25.14
N ASP A 78 -3.85 4.35 -24.57
CA ASP A 78 -4.82 3.51 -25.27
C ASP A 78 -4.23 2.82 -26.53
N GLY A 79 -2.98 2.34 -26.40
CA GLY A 79 -2.23 1.67 -27.45
C GLY A 79 -1.67 2.58 -28.56
N LYS A 80 -1.85 3.91 -28.46
CA LYS A 80 -1.38 4.89 -29.43
C LYS A 80 -0.18 5.69 -28.92
N ALA A 81 0.60 6.24 -29.81
CA ALA A 81 1.64 7.21 -29.46
C ALA A 81 1.02 8.40 -28.70
N PRO A 82 1.66 8.86 -27.59
CA PRO A 82 1.10 9.94 -26.79
C PRO A 82 1.16 11.28 -27.54
N THR A 83 0.12 12.09 -27.37
CA THR A 83 0.11 13.47 -27.86
C THR A 83 0.95 14.39 -26.96
N ALA A 84 1.30 15.58 -27.43
CA ALA A 84 1.98 16.59 -26.62
C ALA A 84 1.19 16.94 -25.34
N LYS A 85 -0.15 16.96 -25.42
CA LYS A 85 -1.04 17.16 -24.27
C LYS A 85 -0.95 16.01 -23.26
N ASP A 86 -0.90 14.76 -23.72
CA ASP A 86 -0.74 13.60 -22.85
C ASP A 86 0.60 13.64 -22.11
N ILE A 87 1.68 13.98 -22.83
CA ILE A 87 3.02 14.10 -22.24
C ILE A 87 3.06 15.21 -21.17
N ALA A 88 2.49 16.39 -21.47
CA ALA A 88 2.42 17.49 -20.50
C ALA A 88 1.67 17.05 -19.24
N LYS A 89 0.48 16.47 -19.41
CA LYS A 89 -0.33 15.96 -18.29
C LYS A 89 0.38 14.85 -17.48
N ALA A 90 1.10 13.95 -18.15
CA ALA A 90 1.84 12.88 -17.50
C ALA A 90 3.02 13.39 -16.64
N ARG A 91 3.57 14.56 -16.94
CA ARG A 91 4.64 15.21 -16.15
C ARG A 91 4.13 15.91 -14.91
N GLU A 92 2.87 16.31 -14.91
CA GLU A 92 2.25 16.95 -13.74
C GLU A 92 2.19 16.00 -12.57
N GLY A 93 2.74 16.39 -11.41
CA GLY A 93 2.64 15.63 -10.17
C GLY A 93 3.45 14.33 -10.13
N LYS A 94 4.32 14.04 -11.10
CA LYS A 94 5.18 12.85 -11.07
C LYS A 94 6.14 12.91 -9.89
N LYS A 95 6.05 11.88 -9.04
CA LYS A 95 6.89 11.69 -7.87
C LYS A 95 7.79 10.47 -8.07
N LYS A 96 8.67 10.23 -7.10
CA LYS A 96 9.39 8.96 -6.97
C LYS A 96 8.38 7.81 -7.02
N PRO A 97 8.63 6.73 -7.77
CA PRO A 97 7.78 5.54 -7.75
C PRO A 97 7.77 4.92 -6.36
N GLY A 98 6.64 4.35 -5.97
CA GLY A 98 6.55 3.55 -4.76
C GLY A 98 7.48 2.34 -4.81
N SER A 99 8.12 2.02 -3.70
CA SER A 99 9.08 0.93 -3.57
C SER A 99 8.70 0.01 -2.40
N TYR A 100 9.27 -1.19 -2.38
CA TYR A 100 9.15 -2.08 -1.22
C TYR A 100 9.68 -1.44 0.07
N GLY A 101 10.73 -0.63 -0.05
CA GLY A 101 11.32 0.09 1.07
C GLY A 101 10.40 1.12 1.73
N ASP A 102 9.42 1.65 1.00
CA ASP A 102 8.48 2.65 1.54
C ASP A 102 7.52 2.03 2.58
N LEU A 103 7.34 0.71 2.59
CA LEU A 103 6.59 0.01 3.64
C LEU A 103 7.19 0.23 5.03
N ALA A 104 8.50 0.50 5.13
CA ALA A 104 9.17 0.74 6.40
C ALA A 104 8.65 1.98 7.14
N ASP A 105 7.97 2.91 6.47
CA ASP A 105 7.46 4.13 7.10
C ASP A 105 6.36 3.84 8.12
N TRP A 106 5.61 2.76 7.93
CA TRP A 106 4.50 2.40 8.81
C TRP A 106 4.58 0.97 9.38
N PHE A 107 5.27 0.03 8.72
CA PHE A 107 5.29 -1.39 9.10
C PHE A 107 5.87 -1.65 10.49
N GLY A 108 6.71 -0.75 11.01
CA GLY A 108 7.26 -0.81 12.37
C GLY A 108 6.28 -0.43 13.49
N THR A 109 5.05 0.01 13.16
CA THR A 109 4.03 0.34 14.16
C THR A 109 3.40 -0.91 14.77
N PRO A 110 2.70 -0.80 15.91
CA PRO A 110 2.04 -1.94 16.55
C PRO A 110 1.08 -2.66 15.61
N ALA A 111 1.24 -3.97 15.49
CA ALA A 111 0.41 -4.83 14.67
C ALA A 111 -0.04 -6.07 15.48
N ARG A 112 -1.16 -6.64 15.09
CA ARG A 112 -1.60 -7.95 15.59
C ARG A 112 -1.20 -9.03 14.59
N ARG A 113 -0.55 -10.09 15.06
CA ARG A 113 -0.38 -11.29 14.26
C ARG A 113 -1.72 -12.00 14.13
N VAL A 114 -2.09 -12.37 12.92
CA VAL A 114 -3.34 -13.06 12.61
C VAL A 114 -3.06 -14.39 11.92
N GLU A 115 -4.09 -15.23 11.80
CA GLU A 115 -3.99 -16.52 11.14
C GLU A 115 -3.56 -16.36 9.66
N ALA A 116 -2.73 -17.29 9.20
CA ALA A 116 -2.21 -17.31 7.84
C ALA A 116 -2.08 -18.75 7.33
N PRO A 117 -2.14 -18.97 6.01
CA PRO A 117 -1.89 -20.27 5.40
C PRO A 117 -0.46 -20.78 5.69
N ALA A 118 -0.24 -22.08 5.57
CA ALA A 118 1.08 -22.69 5.71
C ALA A 118 2.10 -22.04 4.76
N GLY A 119 3.28 -21.72 5.28
CA GLY A 119 4.33 -21.00 4.54
C GLY A 119 4.12 -19.50 4.44
N TYR A 120 3.19 -18.95 5.23
CA TYR A 120 2.95 -17.52 5.35
C TYR A 120 2.83 -17.09 6.81
N ALA A 121 3.00 -15.79 7.04
CA ALA A 121 2.60 -15.11 8.26
C ALA A 121 1.74 -13.92 7.87
N ALA A 122 0.84 -13.48 8.76
CA ALA A 122 -0.01 -12.33 8.48
C ALA A 122 -0.06 -11.37 9.66
N TYR A 123 -0.14 -10.09 9.34
CA TYR A 123 -0.27 -9.00 10.30
C TYR A 123 -1.46 -8.13 9.95
N HIS A 124 -2.14 -7.67 10.98
CA HIS A 124 -3.21 -6.69 10.88
C HIS A 124 -2.83 -5.42 11.65
N PHE A 125 -2.97 -4.28 10.99
CA PHE A 125 -2.80 -2.94 11.55
C PHE A 125 -4.17 -2.28 11.56
N ASP A 126 -4.66 -1.90 12.74
CA ASP A 126 -5.99 -1.30 12.88
C ASP A 126 -6.08 0.09 12.23
N ARG A 127 -4.94 0.78 12.09
CA ARG A 127 -4.77 2.09 11.45
C ARG A 127 -3.33 2.31 11.00
N LEU A 128 -3.15 3.29 10.11
CA LEU A 128 -1.83 3.77 9.70
C LEU A 128 -1.40 5.00 10.50
N PRO A 129 -0.10 5.29 10.61
CA PRO A 129 0.41 6.55 11.11
C PRO A 129 -0.09 7.73 10.27
N ALA A 130 -0.22 8.90 10.89
CA ALA A 130 -0.66 10.10 10.19
C ALA A 130 0.26 10.44 9.00
N GLY A 131 -0.34 10.78 7.86
CA GLY A 131 0.36 11.17 6.65
C GLY A 131 0.69 10.05 5.67
N GLU A 132 0.52 8.77 6.04
CA GLU A 132 0.87 7.62 5.21
C GLU A 132 -0.09 7.40 4.03
N LEU A 133 -1.36 7.72 4.20
CA LEU A 133 -2.36 7.62 3.14
C LEU A 133 -3.08 8.95 2.93
N LYS A 134 -2.69 9.69 1.89
CA LYS A 134 -3.32 10.96 1.51
C LYS A 134 -4.11 10.80 0.22
N ILE A 135 -5.36 11.22 0.24
CA ILE A 135 -6.26 11.27 -0.91
C ILE A 135 -6.63 12.74 -1.15
N GLY A 136 -6.02 13.35 -2.16
CA GLY A 136 -6.06 14.81 -2.31
C GLY A 136 -5.47 15.49 -1.08
N ASN A 137 -6.25 16.36 -0.44
CA ASN A 137 -5.85 17.06 0.80
C ASN A 137 -6.30 16.33 2.09
N HIS A 138 -7.00 15.19 1.97
CA HIS A 138 -7.48 14.44 3.12
C HIS A 138 -6.47 13.37 3.54
N ASP A 139 -6.12 13.36 4.83
CA ASP A 139 -5.34 12.28 5.45
C ASP A 139 -6.28 11.17 5.91
N ALA A 140 -6.31 10.08 5.16
CA ALA A 140 -7.14 8.91 5.44
C ALA A 140 -6.44 7.86 6.33
N SER A 141 -5.23 8.11 6.80
CA SER A 141 -4.40 7.14 7.50
C SER A 141 -5.05 6.56 8.75
N ALA A 142 -5.62 7.42 9.59
CA ALA A 142 -6.28 7.00 10.85
C ALA A 142 -7.54 6.14 10.61
N ASP A 143 -8.20 6.32 9.45
CA ASP A 143 -9.41 5.61 9.03
C ASP A 143 -9.11 4.51 7.99
N THR A 144 -7.87 3.98 7.98
CA THR A 144 -7.44 2.91 7.08
C THR A 144 -6.74 1.80 7.86
N ALA A 145 -7.28 0.59 7.77
CA ALA A 145 -6.63 -0.63 8.25
C ALA A 145 -5.74 -1.23 7.16
N ALA A 146 -4.69 -1.94 7.58
CA ALA A 146 -3.82 -2.68 6.68
C ALA A 146 -3.73 -4.16 7.06
N ASP A 147 -3.90 -5.03 6.07
CA ASP A 147 -3.64 -6.46 6.15
C ASP A 147 -2.38 -6.80 5.34
N VAL A 148 -1.44 -7.45 5.98
CA VAL A 148 -0.14 -7.79 5.39
C VAL A 148 0.04 -9.29 5.36
N LEU A 149 0.37 -9.84 4.19
CA LEU A 149 0.74 -11.24 4.01
C LEU A 149 2.24 -11.32 3.74
N VAL A 150 2.92 -12.09 4.57
CA VAL A 150 4.37 -12.32 4.50
C VAL A 150 4.63 -13.72 3.95
N ASN A 151 5.40 -13.82 2.89
CA ASN A 151 5.91 -15.08 2.38
C ASN A 151 7.09 -15.53 3.25
N THR A 152 6.97 -16.72 3.85
CA THR A 152 8.01 -17.32 4.71
C THR A 152 8.57 -18.62 4.14
N LYS A 153 8.24 -18.98 2.88
CA LYS A 153 8.65 -20.24 2.24
C LYS A 153 10.15 -20.27 1.91
N GLY A 154 10.75 -19.10 1.69
CA GLY A 154 12.19 -19.00 1.36
C GLY A 154 13.05 -18.69 2.58
N ALA A 155 14.38 -18.71 2.39
CA ALA A 155 15.35 -18.36 3.44
C ALA A 155 15.20 -16.92 3.94
N THR A 156 14.73 -16.01 3.08
CA THR A 156 14.50 -14.60 3.40
C THR A 156 13.00 -14.31 3.30
N PRO A 157 12.28 -14.16 4.42
CA PRO A 157 10.88 -13.76 4.41
C PRO A 157 10.72 -12.33 3.88
N PHE A 158 9.63 -12.08 3.16
CA PHE A 158 9.30 -10.75 2.66
C PHE A 158 7.79 -10.53 2.62
N VAL A 159 7.35 -9.29 2.64
CA VAL A 159 5.94 -8.93 2.45
C VAL A 159 5.57 -9.17 0.99
N GLU A 160 4.69 -10.14 0.76
CA GLU A 160 4.19 -10.48 -0.58
C GLU A 160 2.98 -9.63 -0.95
N ARG A 161 2.12 -9.30 0.01
CA ARG A 161 0.91 -8.53 -0.24
C ARG A 161 0.60 -7.60 0.92
N VAL A 162 0.19 -6.40 0.57
CA VAL A 162 -0.42 -5.43 1.48
C VAL A 162 -1.80 -5.08 0.94
N ARG A 163 -2.82 -5.07 1.79
CA ARG A 163 -4.15 -4.59 1.48
C ARG A 163 -4.51 -3.46 2.44
N PHE A 164 -4.93 -2.33 1.90
CA PHE A 164 -5.49 -1.22 2.67
C PHE A 164 -7.00 -1.16 2.46
N THR A 165 -7.74 -1.03 3.56
CA THR A 165 -9.19 -0.91 3.52
C THR A 165 -9.62 0.26 4.39
N SER A 166 -10.35 1.23 3.82
CA SER A 166 -10.90 2.32 4.61
C SER A 166 -11.97 1.79 5.57
N THR A 167 -11.89 2.19 6.83
CA THR A 167 -12.87 1.85 7.89
C THR A 167 -14.03 2.84 7.93
N LYS A 168 -13.81 4.05 7.38
CA LYS A 168 -14.83 5.11 7.27
C LYS A 168 -14.75 5.81 5.93
N GLY A 169 -15.87 6.40 5.52
CA GLY A 169 -15.92 7.32 4.40
C GLY A 169 -15.61 8.76 4.86
N PHE A 170 -15.25 9.63 3.90
CA PHE A 170 -14.93 11.03 4.15
C PHE A 170 -15.38 11.94 3.01
N ARG A 171 -15.45 13.23 3.28
CA ARG A 171 -15.69 14.25 2.25
C ARG A 171 -14.36 14.82 1.76
N MET A 172 -14.16 14.84 0.44
CA MET A 172 -13.02 15.48 -0.18
C MET A 172 -13.24 16.98 -0.42
N MET A 173 -14.48 17.34 -0.80
CA MET A 173 -14.93 18.69 -1.10
C MET A 173 -16.42 18.80 -0.76
N LEU A 174 -16.99 19.99 -0.83
CA LEU A 174 -18.43 20.20 -0.55
C LEU A 174 -19.35 19.29 -1.37
N VAL A 175 -18.93 18.93 -2.59
CA VAL A 175 -19.74 18.16 -3.57
C VAL A 175 -19.21 16.77 -3.85
N ALA A 176 -18.11 16.35 -3.20
CA ALA A 176 -17.47 15.05 -3.43
C ALA A 176 -17.27 14.31 -2.12
N SER A 177 -17.64 13.03 -2.11
CA SER A 177 -17.40 12.12 -0.97
C SER A 177 -16.80 10.81 -1.43
N VAL A 178 -15.94 10.25 -0.61
CA VAL A 178 -15.45 8.88 -0.71
C VAL A 178 -16.17 8.05 0.33
N LYS A 179 -16.79 6.95 -0.10
CA LYS A 179 -17.49 6.01 0.79
C LYS A 179 -16.57 4.89 1.23
N ARG A 180 -15.78 4.38 0.31
CA ARG A 180 -14.86 3.25 0.56
C ARG A 180 -13.66 3.31 -0.36
N ILE A 181 -12.52 2.91 0.19
CA ILE A 181 -11.30 2.62 -0.55
C ILE A 181 -10.87 1.19 -0.19
N ASP A 182 -10.52 0.44 -1.20
CA ASP A 182 -9.88 -0.88 -1.08
C ASP A 182 -8.72 -0.90 -2.06
N SER A 183 -7.50 -1.13 -1.57
CA SER A 183 -6.33 -1.22 -2.42
C SER A 183 -5.43 -2.37 -2.00
N SER A 184 -4.71 -2.93 -2.96
CA SER A 184 -3.78 -4.03 -2.71
C SER A 184 -2.53 -3.85 -3.55
N SER A 185 -1.38 -4.00 -2.91
CA SER A 185 -0.07 -4.07 -3.55
C SER A 185 0.48 -5.47 -3.42
N ARG A 186 1.07 -6.00 -4.49
CA ARG A 186 1.82 -7.25 -4.48
C ARG A 186 3.28 -6.99 -4.81
N TYR A 187 4.13 -7.78 -4.15
CA TYR A 187 5.58 -7.72 -4.29
C TYR A 187 6.12 -9.11 -4.62
N VAL A 188 7.22 -9.15 -5.37
CA VAL A 188 7.88 -10.37 -5.81
C VAL A 188 9.40 -10.23 -5.68
N ALA A 189 10.06 -11.34 -5.42
CA ALA A 189 11.52 -11.40 -5.47
C ALA A 189 11.98 -11.42 -6.94
N ALA A 190 12.72 -10.39 -7.36
CA ALA A 190 13.32 -10.27 -8.67
C ALA A 190 14.82 -10.63 -8.60
N PRO A 191 15.30 -11.64 -9.33
CA PRO A 191 16.70 -12.07 -9.29
C PRO A 191 17.65 -10.89 -9.59
N GLY A 192 18.67 -10.72 -8.74
CA GLY A 192 19.70 -9.67 -8.91
C GLY A 192 19.23 -8.25 -8.58
N ILE A 193 17.97 -8.05 -8.17
CA ILE A 193 17.41 -6.71 -7.84
C ILE A 193 16.93 -6.66 -6.40
N GLY A 194 16.24 -7.73 -5.92
CA GLY A 194 15.62 -7.76 -4.60
C GLY A 194 14.10 -7.84 -4.70
N ILE A 195 13.40 -7.32 -3.70
CA ILE A 195 11.93 -7.31 -3.68
C ILE A 195 11.42 -6.07 -4.41
N VAL A 196 10.56 -6.29 -5.40
CA VAL A 196 10.00 -5.24 -6.28
C VAL A 196 8.47 -5.33 -6.32
N PRO A 197 7.76 -4.23 -6.62
CA PRO A 197 6.33 -4.26 -6.90
C PRO A 197 6.01 -5.17 -8.09
N GLU A 198 4.99 -6.01 -7.99
CA GLU A 198 4.45 -6.80 -9.09
C GLU A 198 3.19 -6.15 -9.65
N SER A 199 2.29 -5.76 -8.75
CA SER A 199 1.03 -5.14 -9.13
C SER A 199 0.48 -4.26 -8.01
N PHE A 200 -0.37 -3.31 -8.42
CA PHE A 200 -1.21 -2.51 -7.53
C PHE A 200 -2.62 -2.46 -8.09
N ALA A 201 -3.60 -2.67 -7.24
CA ALA A 201 -5.01 -2.52 -7.57
C ALA A 201 -5.67 -1.61 -6.54
N MET A 202 -6.56 -0.72 -6.98
CA MET A 202 -7.36 0.15 -6.12
C MET A 202 -8.78 0.24 -6.67
N ALA A 203 -9.75 0.13 -5.77
CA ALA A 203 -11.14 0.45 -6.03
C ALA A 203 -11.59 1.52 -5.03
N MET A 204 -12.14 2.61 -5.54
CA MET A 204 -12.68 3.70 -4.73
C MET A 204 -14.13 3.93 -5.15
N THR A 205 -15.04 3.87 -4.19
CA THR A 205 -16.45 4.21 -4.39
C THR A 205 -16.79 5.53 -3.68
N GLY A 206 -17.68 6.29 -4.28
CA GLY A 206 -18.03 7.58 -3.72
C GLY A 206 -19.17 8.27 -4.48
N SER A 207 -19.31 9.57 -4.27
CA SER A 207 -20.24 10.38 -5.04
C SER A 207 -19.62 11.74 -5.39
N MET A 208 -20.01 12.27 -6.54
CA MET A 208 -19.68 13.62 -6.97
C MET A 208 -20.96 14.28 -7.45
N MET A 209 -21.29 15.46 -6.90
CA MET A 209 -22.53 16.21 -7.19
C MET A 209 -23.79 15.33 -7.07
N GLY A 210 -23.85 14.47 -6.03
CA GLY A 210 -24.96 13.55 -5.78
C GLY A 210 -25.00 12.28 -6.63
N LYS A 211 -24.15 12.14 -7.66
CA LYS A 211 -24.06 10.95 -8.51
C LYS A 211 -23.04 9.98 -7.92
N SER A 212 -23.47 8.76 -7.61
CA SER A 212 -22.58 7.68 -7.18
C SER A 212 -21.74 7.18 -8.34
N GLY A 213 -20.49 6.77 -8.03
CA GLY A 213 -19.56 6.21 -9.01
C GLY A 213 -18.46 5.38 -8.37
N GLU A 214 -17.72 4.68 -9.22
CA GLU A 214 -16.58 3.88 -8.86
C GLU A 214 -15.39 4.26 -9.75
N LEU A 215 -14.21 4.34 -9.15
CA LEU A 215 -12.93 4.44 -9.82
C LEU A 215 -12.14 3.17 -9.51
N LYS A 216 -11.71 2.45 -10.53
CA LYS A 216 -10.76 1.34 -10.43
C LYS A 216 -9.46 1.72 -11.12
N THR A 217 -8.35 1.40 -10.46
CA THR A 217 -7.02 1.54 -11.03
C THR A 217 -6.26 0.25 -10.82
N ASN A 218 -5.76 -0.32 -11.91
CA ASN A 218 -4.88 -1.49 -11.88
C ASN A 218 -3.53 -1.10 -12.50
N VAL A 219 -2.46 -1.41 -11.81
CA VAL A 219 -1.09 -1.18 -12.29
C VAL A 219 -0.36 -2.51 -12.29
N THR A 220 0.30 -2.83 -13.38
CA THR A 220 1.19 -3.97 -13.51
C THR A 220 2.60 -3.47 -13.80
N PHE A 221 3.57 -3.99 -13.11
CA PHE A 221 4.99 -3.62 -13.27
C PHE A 221 5.75 -4.74 -13.98
N SER A 222 6.67 -4.36 -14.87
CA SER A 222 7.45 -5.31 -15.67
C SER A 222 8.79 -4.72 -16.12
N GLY A 223 9.64 -5.55 -16.72
CA GLY A 223 10.88 -5.10 -17.36
C GLY A 223 11.87 -4.50 -16.38
N TYR A 224 11.96 -5.03 -15.17
CA TYR A 224 12.89 -4.59 -14.14
C TYR A 224 14.34 -4.72 -14.58
N GLN A 225 15.13 -3.67 -14.41
CA GLN A 225 16.57 -3.64 -14.69
C GLN A 225 17.30 -3.01 -13.50
N PRO A 226 18.32 -3.67 -12.94
CA PRO A 226 19.12 -3.08 -11.87
C PRO A 226 19.85 -1.84 -12.38
N VAL A 227 20.03 -0.86 -11.51
CA VAL A 227 20.89 0.29 -11.76
C VAL A 227 22.13 0.12 -10.88
N LYS A 228 23.26 -0.02 -11.55
CA LYS A 228 24.57 -0.09 -10.91
C LYS A 228 25.07 1.30 -10.57
#